data_01d380e39cfc1c36f6c683123528c3c7
#
_entry.id   01d380e39cfc1c36f6c683123528c3c7
#
_cell.length_a   1.000
_cell.length_b   1.000
_cell.length_c   1.000
_cell.angle_alpha   90.00
_cell.angle_beta   90.00
_cell.angle_gamma   90.00
#
_symmetry.space_group_name_H-M   'P 1'
#
loop_
_entity.id
_entity.type
_entity.pdbx_description
1 polymer ?
#
loop_
_entity_poly.entity_id
_entity_poly.type
_entity_poly.pdbx_seq_one_letter_code
_entity_poly.pdbx_strand_id
1 'polypeptide(L)'
;AVRSICKRIPQSEWELVERFVREFRMKQEPNPPMEALLGELKEQGYHLFLMSNTSHRFRAFSKNIPSVGYMDGIWISCECGYLKPEREAYVDFFRKMKIEPQESYFVDDSPANIEAGIRLGMRGCVYHQDMPELRRNLREAGIDLKDA
;
A
#
# COMPACT_ATOMS: atom_id res chain seq x y z
N ALA A 1 -0.75 -21.73 1.43
CA ALA A 1 -1.89 -20.82 1.17
C ALA A 1 -2.83 -21.39 0.11
N VAL A 2 -2.38 -21.71 -1.11
CA VAL A 2 -3.24 -22.27 -2.18
C VAL A 2 -3.89 -23.57 -1.74
N ARG A 3 -3.13 -24.51 -1.16
CA ARG A 3 -3.67 -25.78 -0.64
C ARG A 3 -4.71 -25.60 0.47
N SER A 4 -4.61 -24.55 1.26
CA SER A 4 -5.59 -24.23 2.31
C SER A 4 -6.90 -23.70 1.72
N ILE A 5 -6.83 -22.94 0.63
CA ILE A 5 -8.00 -22.46 -0.10
C ILE A 5 -8.67 -23.64 -0.82
N CYS A 6 -7.89 -24.47 -1.52
CA CYS A 6 -8.39 -25.64 -2.24
C CYS A 6 -9.15 -26.64 -1.36
N LYS A 7 -8.79 -26.78 -0.07
CA LYS A 7 -9.54 -27.63 0.87
C LYS A 7 -10.98 -27.19 1.13
N ARG A 8 -11.34 -25.95 0.79
CA ARG A 8 -12.67 -25.36 1.06
C ARG A 8 -13.54 -25.24 -0.17
N ILE A 9 -13.07 -25.70 -1.32
CA ILE A 9 -13.78 -25.64 -2.62
C ILE A 9 -13.79 -27.02 -3.28
N PRO A 10 -14.76 -27.27 -4.19
CA PRO A 10 -14.80 -28.52 -4.94
C PRO A 10 -13.50 -28.78 -5.71
N GLN A 11 -13.08 -30.03 -5.76
CA GLN A 11 -11.83 -30.42 -6.43
C GLN A 11 -11.81 -30.05 -7.92
N SER A 12 -12.97 -30.02 -8.58
CA SER A 12 -13.13 -29.58 -9.96
C SER A 12 -12.70 -28.13 -10.23
N GLU A 13 -12.63 -27.30 -9.17
CA GLU A 13 -12.28 -25.87 -9.29
C GLU A 13 -10.81 -25.58 -8.90
N TRP A 14 -10.08 -26.59 -8.44
CA TRP A 14 -8.69 -26.39 -7.95
C TRP A 14 -7.76 -25.83 -9.01
N GLU A 15 -7.87 -26.32 -10.25
CA GLU A 15 -7.05 -25.86 -11.37
C GLU A 15 -7.34 -24.38 -11.71
N LEU A 16 -8.60 -23.99 -11.65
CA LEU A 16 -9.02 -22.58 -11.84
C LEU A 16 -8.46 -21.67 -10.77
N VAL A 17 -8.54 -22.11 -9.50
CA VAL A 17 -8.01 -21.32 -8.37
C VAL A 17 -6.49 -21.24 -8.42
N GLU A 18 -5.80 -22.32 -8.74
CA GLU A 18 -4.34 -22.32 -8.89
C GLU A 18 -3.89 -21.40 -10.03
N ARG A 19 -4.60 -21.43 -11.16
CA ARG A 19 -4.36 -20.54 -12.30
C ARG A 19 -4.62 -19.09 -11.90
N PHE A 20 -5.76 -18.79 -11.27
CA PHE A 20 -6.09 -17.44 -10.79
C PHE A 20 -5.01 -16.90 -9.84
N VAL A 21 -4.60 -17.67 -8.83
CA VAL A 21 -3.56 -17.26 -7.89
C VAL A 21 -2.20 -17.06 -8.59
N ARG A 22 -1.90 -17.85 -9.62
CA ARG A 22 -0.67 -17.71 -10.41
C ARG A 22 -0.72 -16.46 -11.29
N GLU A 23 -1.81 -16.25 -12.02
CA GLU A 23 -2.00 -15.12 -12.94
C GLU A 23 -2.12 -13.79 -12.19
N PHE A 24 -2.79 -13.76 -11.04
CA PHE A 24 -2.89 -12.57 -10.19
C PHE A 24 -1.52 -12.05 -9.75
N ARG A 25 -0.54 -12.93 -9.59
CA ARG A 25 0.85 -12.56 -9.26
C ARG A 25 1.62 -11.95 -10.42
N MET A 26 1.25 -12.30 -11.65
CA MET A 26 1.96 -11.85 -12.85
C MET A 26 1.43 -10.51 -13.38
N LYS A 27 0.30 -10.03 -12.85
CA LYS A 27 -0.40 -8.83 -13.33
C LYS A 27 -0.15 -7.57 -12.50
N GLN A 28 0.87 -7.52 -11.66
CA GLN A 28 1.28 -6.24 -11.08
C GLN A 28 2.07 -5.46 -12.13
N GLU A 29 1.32 -4.72 -12.93
CA GLU A 29 1.92 -3.85 -13.93
C GLU A 29 2.59 -2.63 -13.27
N PRO A 30 3.71 -2.18 -13.82
CA PRO A 30 4.30 -0.90 -13.44
C PRO A 30 3.26 0.21 -13.54
N ASN A 31 3.29 1.15 -12.60
CA ASN A 31 2.46 2.35 -12.63
C ASN A 31 3.38 3.59 -12.79
N PRO A 32 3.78 3.94 -14.02
CA PRO A 32 4.73 5.02 -14.26
C PRO A 32 4.32 6.37 -13.66
N PRO A 33 3.03 6.80 -13.69
CA PRO A 33 2.63 8.03 -13.03
C PRO A 33 2.83 8.01 -11.52
N MET A 34 2.59 6.88 -10.87
CA MET A 34 2.84 6.71 -9.44
C MET A 34 4.33 6.68 -9.13
N GLU A 35 5.12 5.99 -9.93
CA GLU A 35 6.58 5.97 -9.79
C GLU A 35 7.19 7.36 -9.92
N ALA A 36 6.72 8.16 -10.88
CA ALA A 36 7.16 9.54 -11.05
C ALA A 36 6.81 10.41 -9.83
N LEU A 37 5.60 10.27 -9.28
CA LEU A 37 5.18 10.98 -8.07
C LEU A 37 6.05 10.59 -6.86
N LEU A 38 6.33 9.31 -6.66
CA LEU A 38 7.16 8.84 -5.56
C LEU A 38 8.60 9.36 -5.67
N GLY A 39 9.16 9.36 -6.89
CA GLY A 39 10.48 9.94 -7.15
C GLY A 39 10.54 11.43 -6.83
N GLU A 40 9.52 12.18 -7.24
CA GLU A 40 9.39 13.62 -6.96
C GLU A 40 9.31 13.89 -5.44
N LEU A 41 8.50 13.15 -4.71
CA LEU A 41 8.39 13.27 -3.26
C LEU A 41 9.71 12.99 -2.56
N LYS A 42 10.46 12.00 -3.01
CA LYS A 42 11.81 11.71 -2.49
C LYS A 42 12.78 12.86 -2.75
N GLU A 43 12.76 13.45 -3.94
CA GLU A 43 13.60 14.61 -4.28
C GLU A 43 13.27 15.85 -3.43
N GLN A 44 12.02 15.98 -3.00
CA GLN A 44 11.57 17.05 -2.09
C GLN A 44 11.90 16.75 -0.61
N GLY A 45 12.49 15.59 -0.31
CA GLY A 45 12.93 15.22 1.04
C GLY A 45 11.87 14.50 1.88
N TYR A 46 10.75 14.09 1.30
CA TYR A 46 9.74 13.33 2.03
C TYR A 46 10.19 11.89 2.25
N HIS A 47 9.82 11.35 3.42
CA HIS A 47 9.95 9.93 3.71
C HIS A 47 8.73 9.17 3.21
N LEU A 48 8.96 8.03 2.57
CA LEU A 48 7.91 7.20 1.97
C LEU A 48 7.86 5.84 2.63
N PHE A 49 6.65 5.42 2.99
CA PHE A 49 6.42 4.14 3.64
C PHE A 49 5.30 3.38 2.93
N LEU A 50 5.45 2.08 2.82
CA LEU A 50 4.42 1.19 2.32
C LEU A 50 3.76 0.44 3.47
N MET A 51 2.43 0.52 3.55
CA MET A 51 1.60 -0.24 4.47
C MET A 51 0.60 -1.08 3.67
N SER A 52 0.79 -2.40 3.62
CA SER A 52 0.01 -3.28 2.76
C SER A 52 -0.54 -4.52 3.48
N ASN A 53 -1.82 -4.81 3.23
CA ASN A 53 -2.43 -6.09 3.57
C ASN A 53 -2.03 -7.11 2.50
N THR A 54 -1.01 -7.91 2.77
CA THR A 54 -0.49 -8.85 1.77
C THR A 54 0.18 -10.07 2.42
N SER A 55 0.50 -11.06 1.59
CA SER A 55 1.13 -12.32 2.02
C SER A 55 2.66 -12.23 2.04
N HIS A 56 3.31 -13.21 2.68
CA HIS A 56 4.78 -13.35 2.71
C HIS A 56 5.44 -13.34 1.32
N ARG A 57 4.69 -13.64 0.28
CA ARG A 57 5.19 -13.64 -1.10
C ARG A 57 5.50 -12.23 -1.63
N PHE A 58 4.94 -11.20 -0.99
CA PHE A 58 5.24 -9.81 -1.33
C PHE A 58 6.74 -9.55 -1.39
N ARG A 59 7.52 -10.02 -0.42
CA ARG A 59 8.98 -9.83 -0.38
C ARG A 59 9.70 -10.42 -1.59
N ALA A 60 9.16 -11.49 -2.18
CA ALA A 60 9.77 -12.13 -3.33
C ALA A 60 9.52 -11.35 -4.63
N PHE A 61 8.30 -10.88 -4.88
CA PHE A 61 7.98 -10.18 -6.12
C PHE A 61 8.19 -8.67 -6.05
N SER A 62 8.17 -8.06 -4.86
CA SER A 62 8.33 -6.61 -4.69
C SER A 62 9.68 -6.08 -5.16
N LYS A 63 10.69 -6.92 -5.21
CA LYS A 63 12.02 -6.57 -5.73
C LYS A 63 11.99 -6.09 -7.19
N ASN A 64 10.98 -6.51 -7.94
CA ASN A 64 10.78 -6.16 -9.35
C ASN A 64 9.79 -5.00 -9.55
N ILE A 65 9.32 -4.39 -8.46
CA ILE A 65 8.39 -3.24 -8.50
C ILE A 65 9.20 -1.97 -8.25
N PRO A 66 9.41 -1.09 -9.26
CA PRO A 66 10.26 0.09 -9.11
C PRO A 66 9.82 1.02 -7.98
N SER A 67 8.51 1.20 -7.78
CA SER A 67 7.96 2.05 -6.72
C SER A 67 8.36 1.59 -5.30
N VAL A 68 8.62 0.30 -5.09
CA VAL A 68 9.08 -0.23 -3.81
C VAL A 68 10.49 0.25 -3.46
N GLY A 69 11.33 0.52 -4.47
CA GLY A 69 12.67 1.05 -4.30
C GLY A 69 12.73 2.44 -3.68
N TYR A 70 11.64 3.23 -3.74
CA TYR A 70 11.53 4.54 -3.11
C TYR A 70 11.16 4.49 -1.61
N MET A 71 10.76 3.32 -1.08
CA MET A 71 10.25 3.20 0.28
C MET A 71 11.37 3.18 1.31
N ASP A 72 11.25 4.04 2.32
CA ASP A 72 12.12 4.08 3.50
C ASP A 72 11.77 2.98 4.50
N GLY A 73 10.56 2.46 4.45
CA GLY A 73 10.11 1.33 5.24
C GLY A 73 8.90 0.65 4.64
N ILE A 74 8.77 -0.65 4.91
CA ILE A 74 7.69 -1.49 4.39
C ILE A 74 7.08 -2.28 5.54
N TRP A 75 5.79 -2.06 5.76
CA TRP A 75 4.97 -2.81 6.70
C TRP A 75 4.01 -3.72 5.93
N ILE A 76 4.03 -5.01 6.20
CA ILE A 76 3.12 -5.99 5.59
C ILE A 76 2.40 -6.81 6.66
N SER A 77 1.09 -6.96 6.48
CA SER A 77 0.17 -7.56 7.45
C SER A 77 0.55 -8.97 7.89
N CYS A 78 1.02 -9.80 6.97
CA CYS A 78 1.38 -11.19 7.28
C CYS A 78 2.60 -11.33 8.19
N GLU A 79 3.48 -10.32 8.28
CA GLU A 79 4.62 -10.30 9.18
C GLU A 79 4.27 -9.75 10.56
N CYS A 80 3.20 -8.96 10.64
CA CYS A 80 2.84 -8.21 11.84
C CYS A 80 1.65 -8.80 12.57
N GLY A 81 0.84 -9.65 11.92
CA GLY A 81 -0.32 -10.29 12.53
C GLY A 81 -1.57 -9.43 12.63
N TYR A 82 -1.55 -8.23 12.05
CA TYR A 82 -2.69 -7.29 12.01
C TYR A 82 -3.06 -6.95 10.57
N LEU A 83 -4.29 -6.51 10.36
CA LEU A 83 -4.83 -6.10 9.05
C LEU A 83 -5.38 -4.67 9.13
N LYS A 84 -5.15 -3.86 8.08
CA LYS A 84 -5.98 -2.65 7.90
C LYS A 84 -7.43 -3.07 7.68
N PRO A 85 -8.44 -2.42 8.25
CA PRO A 85 -8.41 -1.16 9.01
C PRO A 85 -8.33 -1.34 10.55
N GLU A 86 -7.84 -2.46 11.07
CA GLU A 86 -7.71 -2.66 12.52
C GLU A 86 -6.79 -1.61 13.13
N ARG A 87 -7.20 -1.04 14.27
CA ARG A 87 -6.43 -0.02 14.99
C ARG A 87 -5.00 -0.45 15.29
N GLU A 88 -4.84 -1.71 15.68
CA GLU A 88 -3.57 -2.33 16.06
C GLU A 88 -2.56 -2.33 14.90
N ALA A 89 -3.04 -2.47 13.65
CA ALA A 89 -2.19 -2.38 12.47
C ALA A 89 -1.49 -1.02 12.35
N TYR A 90 -2.24 0.07 12.57
CA TYR A 90 -1.69 1.43 12.51
C TYR A 90 -0.76 1.74 13.67
N VAL A 91 -1.12 1.34 14.88
CA VAL A 91 -0.28 1.53 16.06
C VAL A 91 1.06 0.80 15.90
N ASP A 92 1.03 -0.43 15.42
CA ASP A 92 2.25 -1.20 15.12
C ASP A 92 3.08 -0.56 14.00
N PHE A 93 2.40 -0.07 12.95
CA PHE A 93 3.04 0.66 11.85
C PHE A 93 3.76 1.93 12.36
N PHE A 94 3.08 2.79 13.12
CA PHE A 94 3.68 4.02 13.67
C PHE A 94 4.91 3.71 14.53
N ARG A 95 4.80 2.70 15.38
CA ARG A 95 5.89 2.27 16.26
C ARG A 95 7.09 1.76 15.47
N LYS A 96 6.89 0.89 14.49
CA LYS A 96 7.95 0.28 13.69
C LYS A 96 8.63 1.27 12.76
N MET A 97 7.85 2.15 12.14
CA MET A 97 8.37 3.16 11.21
C MET A 97 8.86 4.42 11.92
N LYS A 98 8.61 4.54 13.24
CA LYS A 98 9.00 5.70 14.07
C LYS A 98 8.46 7.02 13.50
N ILE A 99 7.19 7.03 13.15
CA ILE A 99 6.50 8.20 12.61
C ILE A 99 5.40 8.66 13.56
N GLU A 100 5.15 9.97 13.55
CA GLU A 100 4.02 10.58 14.26
C GLU A 100 2.83 10.67 13.30
N PRO A 101 1.63 10.21 13.71
CA PRO A 101 0.44 10.25 12.85
C PRO A 101 0.15 11.63 12.29
N GLN A 102 0.30 12.69 13.09
CA GLN A 102 0.00 14.07 12.72
C GLN A 102 0.93 14.64 11.64
N GLU A 103 2.11 14.05 11.47
CA GLU A 103 3.10 14.44 10.45
C GLU A 103 3.01 13.59 9.19
N SER A 104 2.01 12.69 9.10
CA SER A 104 1.88 11.74 8.01
C SER A 104 0.64 11.99 7.16
N TYR A 105 0.75 11.65 5.89
CA TYR A 105 -0.32 11.67 4.91
C TYR A 105 -0.50 10.29 4.31
N PHE A 106 -1.71 9.74 4.43
CA PHE A 106 -2.02 8.37 4.03
C PHE A 106 -2.82 8.35 2.71
N VAL A 107 -2.36 7.56 1.76
CA VAL A 107 -3.03 7.33 0.47
C VAL A 107 -3.36 5.85 0.36
N ASP A 108 -4.61 5.52 0.21
CA ASP A 108 -5.11 4.15 0.10
C ASP A 108 -6.40 4.15 -0.74
N ASP A 109 -6.69 3.09 -1.47
CA ASP A 109 -7.91 2.97 -2.28
C ASP A 109 -9.15 2.57 -1.47
N SER A 110 -8.96 2.13 -0.22
CA SER A 110 -10.04 1.76 0.68
C SER A 110 -10.46 2.92 1.59
N PRO A 111 -11.72 3.41 1.48
CA PRO A 111 -12.24 4.43 2.40
C PRO A 111 -12.13 4.02 3.87
N ALA A 112 -12.40 2.75 4.20
CA ALA A 112 -12.31 2.24 5.56
C ALA A 112 -10.88 2.34 6.13
N ASN A 113 -9.86 2.09 5.30
CA ASN A 113 -8.47 2.23 5.68
C ASN A 113 -8.12 3.70 5.96
N ILE A 114 -8.56 4.61 5.10
CA ILE A 114 -8.34 6.06 5.28
C ILE A 114 -9.02 6.57 6.55
N GLU A 115 -10.27 6.22 6.78
CA GLU A 115 -11.01 6.61 8.00
C GLU A 115 -10.30 6.13 9.28
N ALA A 116 -9.80 4.90 9.29
CA ALA A 116 -9.07 4.36 10.43
C ALA A 116 -7.78 5.15 10.72
N GLY A 117 -7.04 5.52 9.68
CA GLY A 117 -5.84 6.37 9.81
C GLY A 117 -6.16 7.76 10.33
N ILE A 118 -7.23 8.39 9.83
CA ILE A 118 -7.67 9.72 10.26
C ILE A 118 -8.09 9.72 11.74
N ARG A 119 -8.79 8.69 12.20
CA ARG A 119 -9.16 8.54 13.62
C ARG A 119 -7.95 8.49 14.56
N LEU A 120 -6.80 8.10 14.05
CA LEU A 120 -5.55 8.00 14.80
C LEU A 120 -4.63 9.21 14.61
N GLY A 121 -5.10 10.25 13.91
CA GLY A 121 -4.41 11.52 13.76
C GLY A 121 -3.66 11.70 12.44
N MET A 122 -3.72 10.75 11.51
CA MET A 122 -3.19 10.94 10.16
C MET A 122 -4.07 11.91 9.35
N ARG A 123 -3.49 12.53 8.34
CA ARG A 123 -4.22 13.08 7.21
C ARG A 123 -4.17 12.09 6.07
N GLY A 124 -5.07 12.19 5.11
CA GLY A 124 -5.04 11.28 3.97
C GLY A 124 -6.20 11.47 3.00
N CYS A 125 -6.13 10.75 1.91
CA CYS A 125 -7.20 10.71 0.91
C CYS A 125 -7.37 9.31 0.32
N VAL A 126 -8.59 9.05 -0.15
CA VAL A 126 -8.88 7.84 -0.95
C VAL A 126 -8.31 8.03 -2.35
N TYR A 127 -7.60 7.03 -2.85
CA TYR A 127 -7.05 7.02 -4.21
C TYR A 127 -8.03 6.35 -5.18
N HIS A 128 -8.57 7.13 -6.11
CA HIS A 128 -9.54 6.67 -7.10
C HIS A 128 -8.91 6.31 -8.45
N GLN A 129 -7.65 5.94 -8.50
CA GLN A 129 -6.88 5.71 -9.73
C GLN A 129 -6.80 6.98 -10.63
N ASP A 130 -6.94 8.15 -10.03
CA ASP A 130 -6.86 9.47 -10.66
C ASP A 130 -5.62 10.22 -10.15
N MET A 131 -4.57 10.26 -10.97
CA MET A 131 -3.32 10.91 -10.60
C MET A 131 -3.45 12.44 -10.49
N PRO A 132 -4.14 13.15 -11.39
CA PRO A 132 -4.43 14.56 -11.21
C PRO A 132 -5.16 14.88 -9.91
N GLU A 133 -6.15 14.09 -9.53
CA GLU A 133 -6.85 14.23 -8.26
C GLU A 133 -5.91 14.03 -7.07
N LEU A 134 -5.10 12.98 -7.08
CA LEU A 134 -4.14 12.71 -6.02
C LEU A 134 -3.15 13.86 -5.85
N ARG A 135 -2.57 14.35 -6.94
CA ARG A 135 -1.63 15.49 -6.90
C ARG A 135 -2.28 16.75 -6.34
N ARG A 136 -3.53 17.03 -6.71
CA ARG A 136 -4.30 18.15 -6.14
C ARG A 136 -4.49 17.99 -4.63
N ASN A 137 -4.93 16.82 -4.17
CA ASN A 137 -5.14 16.53 -2.74
C ASN A 137 -3.84 16.68 -1.93
N LEU A 138 -2.72 16.23 -2.48
CA LEU A 138 -1.41 16.40 -1.84
C LEU A 138 -1.01 17.87 -1.71
N ARG A 139 -1.20 18.68 -2.77
CA ARG A 139 -0.92 20.14 -2.74
C ARG A 139 -1.83 20.86 -1.73
N GLU A 140 -3.12 20.54 -1.70
CA GLU A 140 -4.07 21.10 -0.73
C GLU A 140 -3.69 20.77 0.72
N ALA A 141 -3.04 19.63 0.93
CA ALA A 141 -2.49 19.24 2.23
C ALA A 141 -1.15 19.94 2.58
N GLY A 142 -0.63 20.78 1.68
CA GLY A 142 0.64 21.48 1.89
C GLY A 142 1.88 20.67 1.53
N ILE A 143 1.72 19.59 0.76
CA ILE A 143 2.84 18.79 0.27
C ILE A 143 3.37 19.42 -1.02
N ASP A 144 4.66 19.79 -1.00
CA ASP A 144 5.30 20.41 -2.16
C ASP A 144 5.46 19.42 -3.30
N LEU A 145 4.90 19.78 -4.46
CA LEU A 145 5.05 19.05 -5.70
C LEU A 145 5.46 20.01 -6.81
N LYS A 146 6.32 19.53 -7.70
CA LYS A 146 6.68 20.29 -8.90
C LYS A 146 5.43 20.59 -9.73
N ASP A 147 5.36 21.77 -10.31
CA ASP A 147 4.33 22.07 -11.29
C ASP A 147 4.51 21.17 -12.52
N ALA A 148 3.39 20.69 -12.99
CA ALA A 148 3.37 19.83 -14.17
C ALA A 148 3.70 20.63 -15.44
#